data_5f2df3463390e7083fe59d4c9946dbd0
#
_entry.id   5f2df3463390e7083fe59d4c9946dbd0
#
_cell.length_a   1.000
_cell.length_b   1.000
_cell.length_c   1.000
_cell.angle_alpha   90.00
_cell.angle_beta   90.00
_cell.angle_gamma   90.00
#
_symmetry.space_group_name_H-M   'P 1'
#
loop_
_entity.id
_entity.type
_entity.pdbx_description
1 polymer ?
#
loop_
_entity_poly.entity_id
_entity_poly.type
_entity_poly.pdbx_seq_one_letter_code
_entity_poly.pdbx_strand_id
1 'polypeptide(L)'
;MNFFKNIFNTEDKFGFIRNISILVAAIVCLFIFFYERSAKSITIQESSLVKININQLTSILSAEGINPQILYFFDREYSLVSKSWIRDTISGKFEYFLRKLNIHIYKKETNDCDDFVKAFCLFSRIEYRSVLNVNKSNICVGEFIYSPKWHQEPHAINIIVVLNDGIPEILFYEPQTFSFIKLNETEKKSAQFVVF
;
A
#
# COMPACT_ATOMS: atom_id res chain seq x y z
N MET A 1 -46.05 -2.06 22.05
CA MET A 1 -46.40 -1.52 20.72
C MET A 1 -46.85 -0.04 20.76
N ASN A 2 -46.59 0.69 21.87
CA ASN A 2 -47.02 2.11 22.04
C ASN A 2 -45.88 3.13 21.90
N PHE A 3 -44.62 2.70 21.82
CA PHE A 3 -43.48 3.63 21.76
C PHE A 3 -43.39 4.38 20.43
N PHE A 4 -43.72 3.72 19.32
CA PHE A 4 -43.65 4.33 17.97
C PHE A 4 -44.84 5.28 17.65
N LYS A 5 -46.00 5.15 18.33
CA LYS A 5 -47.13 6.03 18.07
C LYS A 5 -46.92 7.46 18.55
N ASN A 6 -46.09 7.68 19.60
CA ASN A 6 -45.80 9.02 20.14
C ASN A 6 -44.77 9.82 19.34
N ILE A 7 -43.99 9.16 18.44
CA ILE A 7 -42.96 9.82 17.63
C ILE A 7 -43.57 10.62 16.46
N PHE A 8 -44.82 10.26 16.04
CA PHE A 8 -45.48 10.85 14.87
C PHE A 8 -46.64 11.77 15.17
N ASN A 9 -46.73 12.27 16.40
CA ASN A 9 -47.76 13.26 16.72
C ASN A 9 -47.35 14.62 16.11
N THR A 10 -48.05 15.04 15.04
CA THR A 10 -47.71 16.16 14.17
C THR A 10 -47.93 17.54 14.76
N GLU A 11 -48.38 17.66 16.00
CA GLU A 11 -48.65 18.97 16.65
C GLU A 11 -47.35 19.66 17.12
N ASP A 12 -46.22 18.94 17.30
CA ASP A 12 -44.92 19.53 17.63
C ASP A 12 -43.88 19.29 16.52
N LYS A 13 -44.03 19.98 15.41
CA LYS A 13 -43.05 19.91 14.28
C LYS A 13 -41.63 20.29 14.70
N PHE A 14 -41.48 21.20 15.67
CA PHE A 14 -40.16 21.61 16.17
C PHE A 14 -39.53 20.53 17.04
N GLY A 15 -40.31 19.85 17.87
CA GLY A 15 -39.84 18.71 18.67
C GLY A 15 -39.40 17.54 17.79
N PHE A 16 -40.16 17.26 16.72
CA PHE A 16 -39.82 16.20 15.75
C PHE A 16 -38.51 16.49 15.02
N ILE A 17 -38.32 17.70 14.47
CA ILE A 17 -37.10 18.11 13.78
C ILE A 17 -35.91 18.06 14.73
N ARG A 18 -36.04 18.54 15.96
CA ARG A 18 -34.98 18.48 16.96
C ARG A 18 -34.56 17.05 17.28
N ASN A 19 -35.51 16.13 17.43
CA ASN A 19 -35.23 14.73 17.76
C ASN A 19 -34.54 14.01 16.58
N ILE A 20 -34.92 14.30 15.34
CA ILE A 20 -34.23 13.80 14.14
C ILE A 20 -32.79 14.34 14.09
N SER A 21 -32.58 15.62 14.33
CA SER A 21 -31.24 16.23 14.31
C SER A 21 -30.34 15.61 15.38
N ILE A 22 -30.83 15.33 16.57
CA ILE A 22 -30.06 14.64 17.62
C ILE A 22 -29.74 13.21 17.21
N LEU A 23 -30.67 12.48 16.59
CA LEU A 23 -30.45 11.10 16.13
C LEU A 23 -29.40 11.08 15.03
N VAL A 24 -29.48 11.98 14.05
CA VAL A 24 -28.50 12.10 12.97
C VAL A 24 -27.10 12.44 13.51
N ALA A 25 -27.03 13.40 14.46
CA ALA A 25 -25.77 13.75 15.12
C ALA A 25 -25.17 12.55 15.87
N ALA A 26 -25.98 11.79 16.59
CA ALA A 26 -25.53 10.59 17.29
C ALA A 26 -25.03 9.51 16.34
N ILE A 27 -25.68 9.28 15.19
CA ILE A 27 -25.27 8.35 14.16
C ILE A 27 -23.94 8.81 13.53
N VAL A 28 -23.78 10.10 13.24
CA VAL A 28 -22.52 10.65 12.69
C VAL A 28 -21.38 10.51 13.70
N CYS A 29 -21.62 10.82 14.98
CA CYS A 29 -20.62 10.63 16.04
C CYS A 29 -20.23 9.15 16.21
N LEU A 30 -21.18 8.22 16.14
CA LEU A 30 -20.91 6.79 16.17
C LEU A 30 -20.09 6.36 14.94
N PHE A 31 -20.42 6.86 13.75
CA PHE A 31 -19.67 6.59 12.53
C PHE A 31 -18.22 7.11 12.62
N ILE A 32 -18.03 8.34 13.12
CA ILE A 32 -16.69 8.91 13.34
C ILE A 32 -15.93 8.06 14.37
N PHE A 33 -16.55 7.71 15.49
CA PHE A 33 -15.95 6.90 16.55
C PHE A 33 -15.56 5.48 16.07
N PHE A 34 -16.41 4.83 15.29
CA PHE A 34 -16.10 3.52 14.70
C PHE A 34 -15.07 3.62 13.58
N TYR A 35 -15.08 4.71 12.78
CA TYR A 35 -14.09 4.96 11.75
C TYR A 35 -12.70 5.20 12.34
N GLU A 36 -12.59 6.02 13.38
CA GLU A 36 -11.32 6.22 14.10
C GLU A 36 -10.83 4.95 14.81
N ARG A 37 -11.75 4.12 15.30
CA ARG A 37 -11.39 2.87 15.97
C ARG A 37 -10.97 1.76 14.99
N SER A 38 -11.52 1.75 13.78
CA SER A 38 -11.07 0.87 12.69
C SER A 38 -9.73 1.32 12.10
N ALA A 39 -9.39 2.58 12.21
CA ALA A 39 -8.09 3.16 11.85
C ALA A 39 -7.04 2.99 12.98
N LYS A 40 -7.13 1.95 13.81
CA LYS A 40 -5.96 1.51 14.57
C LYS A 40 -4.92 1.06 13.55
N SER A 41 -4.15 2.04 13.05
CA SER A 41 -2.93 1.78 12.31
C SER A 41 -2.13 0.80 13.15
N ILE A 42 -1.76 -0.31 12.56
CA ILE A 42 -0.75 -1.20 13.12
C ILE A 42 0.47 -0.31 13.30
N THR A 43 0.71 0.15 14.53
CA THR A 43 1.87 0.98 14.83
C THR A 43 3.07 0.07 14.76
N ILE A 44 3.85 0.19 13.70
CA ILE A 44 5.11 -0.52 13.57
C ILE A 44 6.06 0.10 14.59
N GLN A 45 6.53 -0.69 15.54
CA GLN A 45 7.49 -0.23 16.51
C GLN A 45 8.86 -0.16 15.84
N GLU A 46 9.48 1.03 15.77
CA GLU A 46 10.78 1.26 15.10
C GLU A 46 11.88 0.30 15.58
N SER A 47 11.84 -0.08 16.86
CA SER A 47 12.79 -1.03 17.48
C SER A 47 12.68 -2.47 16.92
N SER A 48 11.62 -2.80 16.19
CA SER A 48 11.40 -4.12 15.59
C SER A 48 11.75 -4.18 14.10
N LEU A 49 12.16 -3.06 13.51
CA LEU A 49 12.51 -3.03 12.08
C LEU A 49 13.90 -3.62 11.85
N VAL A 50 13.94 -4.67 11.06
CA VAL A 50 15.19 -5.20 10.53
C VAL A 50 15.68 -4.29 9.42
N LYS A 51 16.94 -3.86 9.53
CA LYS A 51 17.59 -3.07 8.48
C LYS A 51 18.56 -3.93 7.70
N ILE A 52 18.59 -3.72 6.40
CA ILE A 52 19.52 -4.38 5.50
C ILE A 52 20.30 -3.34 4.70
N ASN A 53 21.59 -3.59 4.51
CA ASN A 53 22.41 -2.79 3.60
C ASN A 53 22.33 -3.29 2.15
N ILE A 54 22.89 -2.53 1.21
CA ILE A 54 22.86 -2.87 -0.22
C ILE A 54 23.50 -4.23 -0.53
N ASN A 55 24.55 -4.67 0.19
CA ASN A 55 25.18 -5.96 -0.05
C ASN A 55 24.24 -7.11 0.35
N GLN A 56 23.57 -6.98 1.48
CA GLN A 56 22.55 -7.94 1.93
C GLN A 56 21.38 -7.98 0.95
N LEU A 57 20.89 -6.80 0.54
CA LEU A 57 19.80 -6.70 -0.44
C LEU A 57 20.19 -7.34 -1.77
N THR A 58 21.40 -7.05 -2.29
CA THR A 58 21.92 -7.68 -3.50
C THR A 58 21.97 -9.20 -3.38
N SER A 59 22.42 -9.72 -2.22
CA SER A 59 22.47 -11.17 -1.99
C SER A 59 21.07 -11.81 -2.00
N ILE A 60 20.08 -11.17 -1.37
CA ILE A 60 18.68 -11.62 -1.35
C ILE A 60 18.12 -11.67 -2.78
N LEU A 61 18.31 -10.60 -3.55
CA LEU A 61 17.81 -10.50 -4.93
C LEU A 61 18.48 -11.52 -5.84
N SER A 62 19.79 -11.71 -5.69
CA SER A 62 20.55 -12.70 -6.49
C SER A 62 20.14 -14.13 -6.18
N ALA A 63 19.83 -14.46 -4.93
CA ALA A 63 19.32 -15.76 -4.54
C ALA A 63 17.98 -16.10 -5.21
N GLU A 64 17.17 -15.07 -5.52
CA GLU A 64 15.91 -15.18 -6.29
C GLU A 64 16.11 -15.15 -7.81
N GLY A 65 17.36 -15.19 -8.29
CA GLY A 65 17.68 -15.26 -9.72
C GLY A 65 17.70 -13.91 -10.45
N ILE A 66 17.66 -12.80 -9.72
CA ILE A 66 17.75 -11.45 -10.30
C ILE A 66 19.23 -11.10 -10.51
N ASN A 67 19.57 -10.67 -11.73
CA ASN A 67 20.95 -10.32 -12.07
C ASN A 67 21.44 -9.09 -11.27
N PRO A 68 22.53 -9.17 -10.50
CA PRO A 68 23.02 -8.03 -9.74
C PRO A 68 23.52 -6.85 -10.60
N GLN A 69 23.81 -7.05 -11.88
CA GLN A 69 24.31 -5.99 -12.77
C GLN A 69 23.24 -4.96 -13.16
N ILE A 70 21.96 -5.26 -12.93
CA ILE A 70 20.84 -4.37 -13.26
C ILE A 70 20.26 -3.69 -12.00
N LEU A 71 20.91 -3.85 -10.86
CA LEU A 71 20.45 -3.30 -9.59
C LEU A 71 20.99 -1.88 -9.36
N TYR A 72 20.10 -0.96 -9.05
CA TYR A 72 20.41 0.43 -8.70
C TYR A 72 19.84 0.76 -7.34
N PHE A 73 20.64 1.43 -6.50
CA PHE A 73 20.25 1.79 -5.13
C PHE A 73 20.47 3.27 -4.88
N PHE A 74 19.44 3.96 -4.38
CA PHE A 74 19.56 5.36 -3.96
C PHE A 74 20.01 5.50 -2.52
N ASP A 75 19.67 4.53 -1.67
CA ASP A 75 19.99 4.53 -0.25
C ASP A 75 21.03 3.45 0.08
N ARG A 76 21.80 3.66 1.13
CA ARG A 76 22.80 2.67 1.62
C ARG A 76 22.18 1.57 2.47
N GLU A 77 21.01 1.82 3.01
CA GLU A 77 20.32 0.96 3.98
C GLU A 77 18.81 1.08 3.80
N TYR A 78 18.10 -0.04 3.92
CA TYR A 78 16.66 -0.13 3.81
C TYR A 78 16.07 -0.83 5.03
N SER A 79 14.88 -0.42 5.46
CA SER A 79 14.11 -1.08 6.49
C SER A 79 13.17 -2.12 5.89
N LEU A 80 13.16 -3.31 6.45
CA LEU A 80 12.19 -4.35 6.13
C LEU A 80 10.97 -4.20 7.05
N VAL A 81 9.82 -3.99 6.46
CA VAL A 81 8.53 -3.99 7.14
C VAL A 81 7.89 -5.38 7.06
N SER A 82 6.91 -5.67 7.89
CA SER A 82 6.21 -6.95 7.84
C SER A 82 5.42 -7.11 6.53
N LYS A 83 5.33 -8.34 6.06
CA LYS A 83 4.53 -8.72 4.89
C LYS A 83 3.06 -8.32 5.06
N SER A 84 2.50 -8.50 6.26
CA SER A 84 1.13 -8.11 6.57
C SER A 84 0.91 -6.60 6.43
N TRP A 85 1.87 -5.77 6.87
CA TRP A 85 1.73 -4.33 6.72
C TRP A 85 1.64 -3.89 5.25
N ILE A 86 2.44 -4.46 4.37
CA ILE A 86 2.36 -4.18 2.93
C ILE A 86 1.03 -4.66 2.36
N ARG A 87 0.64 -5.93 2.61
CA ARG A 87 -0.54 -6.53 2.02
C ARG A 87 -1.85 -5.96 2.55
N ASP A 88 -1.94 -5.80 3.86
CA ASP A 88 -3.22 -5.53 4.52
C ASP A 88 -3.42 -4.03 4.78
N THR A 89 -2.34 -3.23 4.74
CA THR A 89 -2.41 -1.79 5.01
C THR A 89 -2.08 -0.97 3.76
N ILE A 90 -0.89 -1.14 3.19
CA ILE A 90 -0.40 -0.24 2.13
C ILE A 90 -1.14 -0.47 0.82
N SER A 91 -1.31 -1.72 0.40
CA SER A 91 -2.00 -2.04 -0.86
C SER A 91 -3.43 -1.46 -0.89
N GLY A 92 -4.22 -1.68 0.17
CA GLY A 92 -5.58 -1.15 0.26
C GLY A 92 -5.67 0.37 0.35
N LYS A 93 -4.74 1.01 1.09
CA LYS A 93 -4.66 2.47 1.16
C LYS A 93 -4.26 3.08 -0.18
N PHE A 94 -3.36 2.45 -0.92
CA PHE A 94 -2.94 2.89 -2.24
C PHE A 94 -4.07 2.82 -3.26
N GLU A 95 -4.80 1.70 -3.30
CA GLU A 95 -5.99 1.57 -4.14
C GLU A 95 -7.02 2.67 -3.84
N TYR A 96 -7.33 2.89 -2.56
CA TYR A 96 -8.24 3.95 -2.14
C TYR A 96 -7.75 5.34 -2.58
N PHE A 97 -6.45 5.62 -2.42
CA PHE A 97 -5.82 6.88 -2.82
C PHE A 97 -5.98 7.14 -4.32
N LEU A 98 -5.65 6.16 -5.17
CA LEU A 98 -5.77 6.31 -6.62
C LEU A 98 -7.23 6.46 -7.08
N ARG A 99 -8.16 5.70 -6.47
CA ARG A 99 -9.60 5.82 -6.76
C ARG A 99 -10.14 7.19 -6.38
N LYS A 100 -9.75 7.71 -5.22
CA LYS A 100 -10.15 9.05 -4.77
C LYS A 100 -9.67 10.15 -5.71
N LEU A 101 -8.49 10.01 -6.29
CA LEU A 101 -7.94 10.95 -7.27
C LEU A 101 -8.44 10.70 -8.71
N ASN A 102 -9.21 9.64 -8.94
CA ASN A 102 -9.68 9.20 -10.26
C ASN A 102 -8.54 8.93 -11.27
N ILE A 103 -7.39 8.43 -10.78
CA ILE A 103 -6.21 8.08 -11.58
C ILE A 103 -5.89 6.58 -11.54
N HIS A 104 -6.86 5.75 -11.18
CA HIS A 104 -6.72 4.29 -11.09
C HIS A 104 -6.93 3.55 -12.42
N ILE A 105 -7.18 4.27 -13.50
CA ILE A 105 -7.42 3.69 -14.83
C ILE A 105 -6.17 3.86 -15.69
N TYR A 106 -5.68 2.76 -16.25
CA TYR A 106 -4.59 2.77 -17.22
C TYR A 106 -4.89 3.68 -18.41
N LYS A 107 -3.93 4.50 -18.78
CA LYS A 107 -3.94 5.33 -19.98
C LYS A 107 -2.53 5.39 -20.54
N LYS A 108 -2.34 4.88 -21.75
CA LYS A 108 -1.03 4.92 -22.42
C LYS A 108 -0.48 6.36 -22.44
N GLU A 109 0.81 6.51 -22.16
CA GLU A 109 1.58 7.77 -22.14
C GLU A 109 1.21 8.78 -21.03
N THR A 110 0.18 8.53 -20.23
CA THR A 110 -0.26 9.50 -19.20
C THR A 110 -0.57 8.90 -17.85
N ASN A 111 -0.72 7.60 -17.78
CA ASN A 111 -0.97 6.83 -16.57
C ASN A 111 -0.76 5.35 -16.91
N ASP A 112 0.45 5.00 -17.28
CA ASP A 112 0.84 3.66 -17.69
C ASP A 112 1.56 2.88 -16.57
N CYS A 113 2.20 1.77 -16.88
CA CYS A 113 2.72 0.86 -15.85
C CYS A 113 3.80 1.49 -14.99
N ASP A 114 4.68 2.30 -15.56
CA ASP A 114 5.77 2.93 -14.78
C ASP A 114 5.28 4.09 -13.89
N ASP A 115 4.24 4.82 -14.31
CA ASP A 115 3.59 5.82 -13.47
C ASP A 115 2.96 5.21 -12.22
N PHE A 116 2.24 4.08 -12.37
CA PHE A 116 1.67 3.35 -11.24
C PHE A 116 2.74 2.83 -10.28
N VAL A 117 3.84 2.31 -10.82
CA VAL A 117 4.97 1.79 -10.04
C VAL A 117 5.63 2.91 -9.24
N LYS A 118 5.93 4.04 -9.86
CA LYS A 118 6.51 5.23 -9.21
C LYS A 118 5.58 5.79 -8.13
N ALA A 119 4.27 5.85 -8.44
CA ALA A 119 3.26 6.30 -7.49
C ALA A 119 3.21 5.39 -6.25
N PHE A 120 3.27 4.06 -6.42
CA PHE A 120 3.30 3.12 -5.29
C PHE A 120 4.58 3.26 -4.46
N CYS A 121 5.74 3.39 -5.08
CA CYS A 121 7.01 3.63 -4.39
C CYS A 121 6.94 4.89 -3.51
N LEU A 122 6.50 6.01 -4.08
CA LEU A 122 6.38 7.27 -3.36
C LEU A 122 5.34 7.18 -2.23
N PHE A 123 4.16 6.65 -2.53
CA PHE A 123 3.07 6.48 -1.55
C PHE A 123 3.52 5.64 -0.36
N SER A 124 4.14 4.49 -0.62
CA SER A 124 4.63 3.58 0.42
C SER A 124 5.67 4.24 1.32
N ARG A 125 6.58 5.04 0.76
CA ARG A 125 7.61 5.78 1.51
C ARG A 125 6.98 6.88 2.38
N ILE A 126 5.97 7.59 1.88
CA ILE A 126 5.24 8.62 2.64
C ILE A 126 4.48 7.96 3.81
N GLU A 127 3.73 6.90 3.55
CA GLU A 127 2.98 6.17 4.58
C GLU A 127 3.92 5.61 5.66
N TYR A 128 5.05 5.03 5.26
CA TYR A 128 6.06 4.53 6.19
C TYR A 128 6.57 5.63 7.12
N ARG A 129 6.94 6.79 6.59
CA ARG A 129 7.43 7.92 7.37
C ARG A 129 6.37 8.50 8.27
N SER A 130 5.10 8.57 7.83
CA SER A 130 3.99 9.11 8.61
C SER A 130 3.67 8.26 9.83
N VAL A 131 3.81 6.93 9.72
CA VAL A 131 3.48 5.98 10.80
C VAL A 131 4.60 5.89 11.83
N LEU A 132 5.86 5.96 11.40
CA LEU A 132 7.00 5.68 12.28
C LEU A 132 7.75 6.92 12.75
N ASN A 133 7.43 8.09 12.21
CA ASN A 133 8.21 9.33 12.44
C ASN A 133 9.74 9.11 12.21
N VAL A 134 10.09 8.25 11.24
CA VAL A 134 11.46 7.75 11.01
C VAL A 134 12.15 8.60 9.95
N ASN A 135 13.30 9.15 10.30
CA ASN A 135 14.11 9.97 9.38
C ASN A 135 15.40 9.25 8.90
N LYS A 136 15.57 7.95 9.16
CA LYS A 136 16.90 7.32 9.01
C LYS A 136 17.05 6.35 7.84
N SER A 137 15.99 5.66 7.40
CA SER A 137 16.05 4.73 6.26
C SER A 137 14.72 4.65 5.56
N ASN A 138 14.71 4.36 4.26
CA ASN A 138 13.48 4.09 3.52
C ASN A 138 13.09 2.61 3.66
N ILE A 139 11.82 2.30 3.37
CA ILE A 139 11.39 0.92 3.20
C ILE A 139 11.95 0.35 1.89
N CYS A 140 12.10 -0.97 1.86
CA CYS A 140 12.63 -1.66 0.70
C CYS A 140 11.53 -1.91 -0.34
N VAL A 141 11.13 -0.85 -1.04
CA VAL A 141 10.15 -0.86 -2.15
C VAL A 141 10.80 -0.23 -3.35
N GLY A 142 10.77 -0.93 -4.47
CA GLY A 142 11.45 -0.55 -5.71
C GLY A 142 10.62 -0.80 -6.95
N GLU A 143 11.21 -0.45 -8.08
CA GLU A 143 10.69 -0.66 -9.42
C GLU A 143 11.38 -1.88 -10.04
N PHE A 144 10.64 -2.70 -10.76
CA PHE A 144 11.11 -3.88 -11.46
C PHE A 144 10.58 -3.88 -12.89
N ILE A 145 11.47 -3.71 -13.85
CA ILE A 145 11.13 -3.69 -15.28
C ILE A 145 11.60 -4.99 -15.90
N TYR A 146 10.69 -5.74 -16.53
CA TYR A 146 10.95 -7.04 -17.08
C TYR A 146 10.19 -7.28 -18.39
N SER A 147 10.50 -8.35 -19.12
CA SER A 147 9.77 -8.76 -20.32
C SER A 147 8.84 -9.93 -20.00
N PRO A 148 7.53 -9.67 -19.81
CA PRO A 148 6.57 -10.73 -19.57
C PRO A 148 6.35 -11.59 -20.81
N LYS A 149 6.09 -12.88 -20.64
CA LYS A 149 5.84 -13.80 -21.76
C LYS A 149 4.60 -13.45 -22.60
N TRP A 150 3.64 -12.77 -21.99
CA TRP A 150 2.35 -12.44 -22.59
C TRP A 150 2.35 -11.08 -23.31
N HIS A 151 3.42 -10.32 -23.22
CA HIS A 151 3.50 -8.98 -23.81
C HIS A 151 4.82 -8.76 -24.54
N GLN A 152 4.81 -8.04 -25.66
CA GLN A 152 6.02 -7.77 -26.44
C GLN A 152 6.86 -6.61 -25.89
N GLU A 153 6.22 -5.68 -25.21
CA GLU A 153 6.88 -4.53 -24.59
C GLU A 153 7.30 -4.85 -23.15
N PRO A 154 8.36 -4.23 -22.63
CA PRO A 154 8.70 -4.30 -21.21
C PRO A 154 7.53 -3.85 -20.34
N HIS A 155 7.41 -4.47 -19.18
CA HIS A 155 6.37 -4.14 -18.20
C HIS A 155 7.01 -3.78 -16.87
N ALA A 156 6.47 -2.76 -16.19
CA ALA A 156 6.93 -2.31 -14.89
C ALA A 156 5.97 -2.76 -13.79
N ILE A 157 6.52 -3.29 -12.72
CA ILE A 157 5.83 -3.66 -11.47
C ILE A 157 6.67 -3.24 -10.27
N ASN A 158 6.11 -3.31 -9.07
CA ASN A 158 6.89 -3.09 -7.87
C ASN A 158 7.54 -4.38 -7.37
N ILE A 159 8.80 -4.25 -6.93
CA ILE A 159 9.51 -5.26 -6.16
C ILE A 159 9.63 -4.76 -4.71
N ILE A 160 9.31 -5.62 -3.75
CA ILE A 160 9.27 -5.27 -2.34
C ILE A 160 9.98 -6.35 -1.55
N VAL A 161 10.94 -5.97 -0.70
CA VAL A 161 11.53 -6.91 0.25
C VAL A 161 10.93 -6.66 1.63
N VAL A 162 10.30 -7.68 2.16
CA VAL A 162 9.58 -7.66 3.44
C VAL A 162 10.17 -8.64 4.42
N LEU A 163 9.76 -8.53 5.67
CA LEU A 163 10.02 -9.51 6.69
C LEU A 163 8.78 -10.40 6.88
N ASN A 164 8.92 -11.69 6.63
CA ASN A 164 7.90 -12.70 6.86
C ASN A 164 8.43 -13.69 7.91
N ASP A 165 7.83 -13.69 9.11
CA ASP A 165 8.26 -14.53 10.24
C ASP A 165 9.77 -14.46 10.54
N GLY A 166 10.35 -13.25 10.45
CA GLY A 166 11.76 -13.00 10.69
C GLY A 166 12.69 -13.29 9.50
N ILE A 167 12.16 -13.75 8.38
CA ILE A 167 12.91 -14.10 7.17
C ILE A 167 12.60 -13.08 6.05
N PRO A 168 13.62 -12.52 5.38
CA PRO A 168 13.41 -11.69 4.20
C PRO A 168 12.71 -12.46 3.08
N GLU A 169 11.64 -11.86 2.52
CA GLU A 169 10.87 -12.42 1.40
C GLU A 169 10.69 -11.34 0.33
N ILE A 170 10.81 -11.73 -0.94
CA ILE A 170 10.53 -10.85 -2.08
C ILE A 170 9.07 -11.00 -2.50
N LEU A 171 8.40 -9.86 -2.63
CA LEU A 171 7.05 -9.76 -3.19
C LEU A 171 7.10 -8.96 -4.49
N PHE A 172 6.33 -9.40 -5.48
CA PHE A 172 6.04 -8.63 -6.68
C PHE A 172 4.61 -8.13 -6.62
N TYR A 173 4.43 -6.83 -6.83
CA TYR A 173 3.14 -6.17 -6.75
C TYR A 173 2.82 -5.47 -8.07
N GLU A 174 1.66 -5.81 -8.62
CA GLU A 174 1.09 -5.17 -9.81
C GLU A 174 0.17 -4.02 -9.38
N PRO A 175 0.66 -2.78 -9.46
CA PRO A 175 -0.08 -1.65 -8.92
C PRO A 175 -1.31 -1.26 -9.76
N GLN A 176 -1.38 -1.66 -11.03
CA GLN A 176 -2.54 -1.39 -11.89
C GLN A 176 -3.75 -2.24 -11.49
N THR A 177 -3.51 -3.46 -11.03
CA THR A 177 -4.56 -4.40 -10.62
C THR A 177 -4.66 -4.55 -9.10
N PHE A 178 -3.83 -3.82 -8.34
CA PHE A 178 -3.74 -3.87 -6.87
C PHE A 178 -3.50 -5.27 -6.33
N SER A 179 -2.71 -6.09 -7.03
CA SER A 179 -2.54 -7.50 -6.70
C SER A 179 -1.08 -7.92 -6.55
N PHE A 180 -0.84 -8.89 -5.68
CA PHE A 180 0.45 -9.56 -5.59
C PHE A 180 0.50 -10.68 -6.62
N ILE A 181 1.56 -10.69 -7.41
CA ILE A 181 1.77 -11.66 -8.48
C ILE A 181 2.99 -12.54 -8.19
N LYS A 182 3.07 -13.67 -8.88
CA LYS A 182 4.24 -14.53 -8.86
C LYS A 182 4.90 -14.52 -10.24
N LEU A 183 6.17 -14.18 -10.27
CA LEU A 183 6.97 -14.31 -11.48
C LEU A 183 7.63 -15.68 -11.53
N ASN A 184 7.67 -16.29 -12.70
CA ASN A 184 8.45 -17.48 -12.95
C ASN A 184 9.93 -17.13 -13.16
N GLU A 185 10.80 -18.15 -13.16
CA GLU A 185 12.24 -17.96 -13.29
C GLU A 185 12.66 -17.27 -14.59
N THR A 186 11.94 -17.50 -15.69
CA THR A 186 12.22 -16.86 -16.98
C THR A 186 11.89 -15.37 -16.91
N GLU A 187 10.79 -15.00 -16.29
CA GLU A 187 10.36 -13.61 -16.10
C GLU A 187 11.33 -12.86 -15.17
N LYS A 188 11.75 -13.46 -14.06
CA LYS A 188 12.76 -12.87 -13.17
C LYS A 188 14.09 -12.63 -13.92
N LYS A 189 14.54 -13.60 -14.73
CA LYS A 189 15.76 -13.49 -15.54
C LYS A 189 15.64 -12.50 -16.69
N SER A 190 14.43 -12.17 -17.14
CA SER A 190 14.19 -11.16 -18.18
C SER A 190 14.20 -9.72 -17.64
N ALA A 191 14.45 -9.55 -16.35
CA ALA A 191 14.57 -8.24 -15.74
C ALA A 191 15.65 -7.40 -16.44
N GLN A 192 15.28 -6.18 -16.79
CA GLN A 192 16.12 -5.23 -17.49
C GLN A 192 16.66 -4.16 -16.54
N PHE A 193 15.88 -3.83 -15.52
CA PHE A 193 16.18 -2.75 -14.61
C PHE A 193 15.46 -2.98 -13.26
N VAL A 194 16.19 -2.78 -12.17
CA VAL A 194 15.65 -2.83 -10.80
C VAL A 194 16.22 -1.66 -10.00
N VAL A 195 15.36 -0.84 -9.42
CA VAL A 195 15.78 0.32 -8.63
C VAL A 195 15.03 0.40 -7.30
N PHE A 196 15.77 0.70 -6.23
CA PHE A 196 15.24 0.89 -4.87
C PHE A 196 15.49 2.30 -4.36
#